data_8e8f3660e54c6d6ad66a2f900ca7a722
#
_entry.id   8e8f3660e54c6d6ad66a2f900ca7a722
#
_cell.length_a   1.000
_cell.length_b   1.000
_cell.length_c   1.000
_cell.angle_alpha   90.00
_cell.angle_beta   90.00
_cell.angle_gamma   90.00
#
_symmetry.space_group_name_H-M   'P 1'
#
loop_
_entity.id
_entity.type
_entity.pdbx_description
1 polymer ?
#
loop_
_entity_poly.entity_id
_entity_poly.type
_entity_poly.pdbx_seq_one_letter_code
_entity_poly.pdbx_strand_id
1 'polypeptide(L)'
;MKNRIHDWRNEWALTLPSFLWLLLFFAIPALIVLAFTFHAHSANGGVGAWSLTTWRELVDPDYPTIVWKTIRISFEVTFWSILLALPCAYAIARMKRRWRALVAASIMLPFWTSFIVRVFAWKTMLHPDGWLQSCYLGWLRARAWLFDWLPGFVQHGLINCGLASASPVDPASSTILDSEAAVIIVSVYSLLPFAIMPIYTAAEKFDFSLLEAARDLGARGFYAFRKIFIPGIRQGIVSAVLMVFIPAIGSYVIPQMLGGTDCILIGNKIFMRAMQ
;
A
#
# COMPACT_ATOMS: atom_id res chain seq x y z
N MET A 1 29.41 7.51 -39.74
CA MET A 1 27.98 7.84 -39.63
C MET A 1 27.04 6.73 -40.15
N LYS A 2 27.48 5.83 -41.01
CA LYS A 2 26.68 4.76 -41.63
C LYS A 2 26.31 3.59 -40.70
N ASN A 3 27.06 3.32 -39.65
CA ASN A 3 26.81 2.18 -38.72
C ASN A 3 25.69 2.44 -37.69
N ARG A 4 25.39 3.68 -37.34
CA ARG A 4 24.33 4.00 -36.35
C ARG A 4 22.91 3.68 -36.85
N ILE A 5 22.67 3.80 -38.14
CA ILE A 5 21.35 3.57 -38.74
C ILE A 5 21.04 2.05 -38.81
N HIS A 6 22.07 1.22 -38.94
CA HIS A 6 21.90 -0.23 -39.02
C HIS A 6 21.61 -0.84 -37.65
N ASP A 7 22.14 -0.28 -36.57
CA ASP A 7 21.87 -0.73 -35.18
C ASP A 7 20.41 -0.45 -34.78
N TRP A 8 19.87 0.71 -35.12
CA TRP A 8 18.48 1.08 -34.79
C TRP A 8 17.45 0.11 -35.43
N ARG A 9 17.68 -0.34 -36.65
CA ARG A 9 16.76 -1.29 -37.30
C ARG A 9 16.79 -2.67 -36.64
N ASN A 10 17.93 -3.12 -36.20
CA ASN A 10 18.07 -4.37 -35.48
C ASN A 10 17.49 -4.31 -34.06
N GLU A 11 17.63 -3.19 -33.36
CA GLU A 11 17.02 -2.95 -32.06
C GLU A 11 15.48 -2.95 -32.15
N TRP A 12 14.93 -2.27 -33.16
CA TRP A 12 13.48 -2.26 -33.42
C TRP A 12 12.98 -3.66 -33.82
N ALA A 13 13.69 -4.39 -34.62
CA ALA A 13 13.32 -5.76 -35.01
C ALA A 13 13.27 -6.72 -33.82
N LEU A 14 14.13 -6.53 -32.81
CA LEU A 14 14.15 -7.32 -31.59
C LEU A 14 13.07 -6.90 -30.59
N THR A 15 12.76 -5.61 -30.50
CA THR A 15 11.77 -5.08 -29.55
C THR A 15 10.34 -5.10 -30.10
N LEU A 16 10.16 -5.05 -31.42
CA LEU A 16 8.86 -4.98 -32.10
C LEU A 16 7.95 -6.17 -31.80
N PRO A 17 8.39 -7.44 -31.77
CA PRO A 17 7.53 -8.56 -31.40
C PRO A 17 7.00 -8.47 -29.96
N SER A 18 7.86 -8.10 -29.02
CA SER A 18 7.46 -7.92 -27.60
C SER A 18 6.51 -6.74 -27.44
N PHE A 19 6.75 -5.64 -28.15
CA PHE A 19 5.89 -4.47 -28.12
C PHE A 19 4.52 -4.76 -28.76
N LEU A 20 4.49 -5.44 -29.90
CA LEU A 20 3.24 -5.86 -30.56
C LEU A 20 2.42 -6.81 -29.67
N TRP A 21 3.09 -7.76 -29.02
CA TRP A 21 2.45 -8.66 -28.06
C TRP A 21 1.78 -7.89 -26.92
N LEU A 22 2.53 -7.00 -26.30
CA LEU A 22 2.04 -6.17 -25.20
C LEU A 22 0.89 -5.25 -25.65
N LEU A 23 1.02 -4.63 -26.81
CA LEU A 23 -0.01 -3.78 -27.40
C LEU A 23 -1.29 -4.57 -27.70
N LEU A 24 -1.18 -5.77 -28.26
CA LEU A 24 -2.31 -6.61 -28.61
C LEU A 24 -3.04 -7.11 -27.35
N PHE A 25 -2.31 -7.64 -26.38
CA PHE A 25 -2.91 -8.21 -25.17
C PHE A 25 -3.31 -7.19 -24.11
N PHE A 26 -2.77 -5.98 -24.15
CA PHE A 26 -3.14 -4.90 -23.24
C PHE A 26 -4.09 -3.89 -23.89
N ALA A 27 -3.76 -3.41 -25.09
CA ALA A 27 -4.55 -2.35 -25.72
C ALA A 27 -5.92 -2.83 -26.21
N ILE A 28 -6.03 -4.05 -26.75
CA ILE A 28 -7.31 -4.57 -27.22
C ILE A 28 -8.31 -4.73 -26.07
N PRO A 29 -7.99 -5.42 -24.96
CA PRO A 29 -8.90 -5.48 -23.81
C PRO A 29 -9.24 -4.10 -23.24
N ALA A 30 -8.25 -3.19 -23.16
CA ALA A 30 -8.49 -1.84 -22.67
C ALA A 30 -9.45 -1.05 -23.57
N LEU A 31 -9.31 -1.17 -24.88
CA LEU A 31 -10.22 -0.54 -25.86
C LEU A 31 -11.63 -1.16 -25.81
N ILE A 32 -11.72 -2.47 -25.61
CA ILE A 32 -13.01 -3.15 -25.42
C ILE A 32 -13.70 -2.61 -24.18
N VAL A 33 -12.98 -2.55 -23.04
CA VAL A 33 -13.53 -1.98 -21.79
C VAL A 33 -13.96 -0.53 -22.01
N LEU A 34 -13.13 0.28 -22.67
CA LEU A 34 -13.47 1.67 -23.01
C LEU A 34 -14.74 1.74 -23.88
N ALA A 35 -14.86 0.89 -24.91
CA ALA A 35 -16.04 0.86 -25.76
C ALA A 35 -17.31 0.48 -24.97
N PHE A 36 -17.21 -0.45 -24.03
CA PHE A 36 -18.34 -0.82 -23.15
C PHE A 36 -18.81 0.34 -22.26
N THR A 37 -17.96 1.31 -21.92
CA THR A 37 -18.40 2.47 -21.12
C THR A 37 -19.40 3.36 -21.86
N PHE A 38 -19.48 3.25 -23.18
CA PHE A 38 -20.44 3.99 -24.04
C PHE A 38 -21.70 3.19 -24.37
N HIS A 39 -21.90 2.02 -23.75
CA HIS A 39 -23.07 1.21 -23.93
C HIS A 39 -23.90 1.13 -22.63
N ALA A 40 -25.22 1.11 -22.77
CA ALA A 40 -26.11 0.88 -21.64
C ALA A 40 -25.99 -0.56 -21.13
N HIS A 41 -26.15 -0.75 -19.83
CA HIS A 41 -26.23 -2.08 -19.24
C HIS A 41 -27.50 -2.80 -19.75
N SER A 42 -27.33 -3.99 -20.33
CA SER A 42 -28.45 -4.82 -20.76
C SER A 42 -28.79 -5.83 -19.67
N ALA A 43 -30.04 -5.91 -19.27
CA ALA A 43 -30.53 -6.86 -18.26
C ALA A 43 -30.27 -8.35 -18.63
N ASN A 44 -29.98 -8.63 -19.88
CA ASN A 44 -29.74 -9.99 -20.39
C ASN A 44 -28.22 -10.29 -20.60
N GLY A 45 -27.32 -9.49 -20.02
CA GLY A 45 -25.86 -9.72 -20.12
C GLY A 45 -25.25 -9.39 -21.50
N GLY A 46 -26.01 -8.77 -22.41
CA GLY A 46 -25.55 -8.33 -23.72
C GLY A 46 -25.10 -6.86 -23.74
N VAL A 47 -24.50 -6.44 -24.87
CA VAL A 47 -24.17 -5.04 -25.12
C VAL A 47 -25.45 -4.28 -25.46
N GLY A 48 -25.85 -3.34 -24.59
CA GLY A 48 -27.02 -2.49 -24.80
C GLY A 48 -26.80 -1.44 -25.90
N ALA A 49 -27.81 -0.59 -26.11
CA ALA A 49 -27.73 0.53 -27.04
C ALA A 49 -26.66 1.56 -26.59
N TRP A 50 -26.15 2.35 -27.53
CA TRP A 50 -25.25 3.47 -27.24
C TRP A 50 -25.89 4.43 -26.24
N SER A 51 -25.24 4.64 -25.09
CA SER A 51 -25.76 5.47 -24.02
C SER A 51 -24.62 6.08 -23.19
N LEU A 52 -24.84 7.29 -22.73
CA LEU A 52 -23.95 7.99 -21.78
C LEU A 52 -24.44 7.81 -20.32
N THR A 53 -25.33 6.87 -20.03
CA THR A 53 -25.87 6.65 -18.69
C THR A 53 -24.75 6.32 -17.71
N THR A 54 -23.79 5.47 -18.07
CA THR A 54 -22.63 5.13 -17.27
C THR A 54 -21.81 6.36 -16.86
N TRP A 55 -21.66 7.33 -17.79
CA TRP A 55 -20.94 8.58 -17.52
C TRP A 55 -21.75 9.53 -16.63
N ARG A 56 -23.08 9.52 -16.72
CA ARG A 56 -23.94 10.31 -15.82
C ARG A 56 -23.95 9.73 -14.41
N GLU A 57 -23.88 8.43 -14.27
CA GLU A 57 -23.76 7.77 -12.97
C GLU A 57 -22.44 8.05 -12.26
N LEU A 58 -21.34 8.33 -13.00
CA LEU A 58 -20.08 8.79 -12.43
C LEU A 58 -20.17 10.18 -11.75
N VAL A 59 -21.21 10.95 -12.09
CA VAL A 59 -21.49 12.28 -11.48
C VAL A 59 -22.29 12.14 -10.19
N ASP A 60 -22.74 10.94 -9.83
CA ASP A 60 -23.39 10.66 -8.55
C ASP A 60 -22.47 11.13 -7.39
N PRO A 61 -22.98 11.89 -6.40
CA PRO A 61 -22.18 12.47 -5.31
C PRO A 61 -21.38 11.44 -4.49
N ASP A 62 -21.77 10.18 -4.53
CA ASP A 62 -21.05 9.10 -3.82
C ASP A 62 -19.69 8.75 -4.45
N TYR A 63 -19.56 8.83 -5.79
CA TYR A 63 -18.32 8.43 -6.47
C TYR A 63 -17.11 9.30 -6.12
N PRO A 64 -17.20 10.65 -6.14
CA PRO A 64 -16.07 11.48 -5.75
C PRO A 64 -15.56 11.18 -4.34
N THR A 65 -16.47 10.90 -3.42
CA THR A 65 -16.16 10.55 -2.02
C THR A 65 -15.41 9.22 -1.93
N ILE A 66 -15.88 8.20 -2.67
CA ILE A 66 -15.23 6.89 -2.72
C ILE A 66 -13.85 6.98 -3.38
N VAL A 67 -13.72 7.73 -4.48
CA VAL A 67 -12.43 7.97 -5.16
C VAL A 67 -11.45 8.66 -4.22
N TRP A 68 -11.87 9.73 -3.56
CA TRP A 68 -11.03 10.45 -2.60
C TRP A 68 -10.58 9.56 -1.45
N LYS A 69 -11.50 8.78 -0.88
CA LYS A 69 -11.20 7.81 0.17
C LYS A 69 -10.20 6.75 -0.29
N THR A 70 -10.36 6.24 -1.50
CA THR A 70 -9.44 5.27 -2.10
C THR A 70 -8.05 5.84 -2.27
N ILE A 71 -7.92 7.06 -2.80
CA ILE A 71 -6.64 7.75 -2.98
C ILE A 71 -5.98 8.00 -1.62
N ARG A 72 -6.73 8.49 -0.63
CA ARG A 72 -6.23 8.75 0.72
C ARG A 72 -5.68 7.48 1.36
N ILE A 73 -6.47 6.40 1.39
CA ILE A 73 -6.05 5.13 1.99
C ILE A 73 -4.85 4.53 1.24
N SER A 74 -4.84 4.58 -0.09
CA SER A 74 -3.70 4.10 -0.89
C SER A 74 -2.43 4.91 -0.63
N PHE A 75 -2.56 6.22 -0.41
CA PHE A 75 -1.44 7.08 -0.03
C PHE A 75 -0.93 6.74 1.37
N GLU A 76 -1.81 6.56 2.35
CA GLU A 76 -1.45 6.15 3.71
C GLU A 76 -0.74 4.80 3.72
N VAL A 77 -1.27 3.80 3.00
CA VAL A 77 -0.64 2.49 2.84
C VAL A 77 0.75 2.61 2.23
N THR A 78 0.90 3.40 1.18
CA THR A 78 2.18 3.63 0.50
C THR A 78 3.17 4.32 1.44
N PHE A 79 2.74 5.36 2.14
CA PHE A 79 3.57 6.10 3.09
C PHE A 79 4.10 5.19 4.20
N TRP A 80 3.23 4.42 4.86
CA TRP A 80 3.63 3.51 5.92
C TRP A 80 4.52 2.38 5.42
N SER A 81 4.23 1.83 4.23
CA SER A 81 5.05 0.79 3.61
C SER A 81 6.46 1.28 3.33
N ILE A 82 6.62 2.49 2.78
CA ILE A 82 7.95 3.06 2.51
C ILE A 82 8.67 3.39 3.80
N LEU A 83 7.97 3.96 4.78
CA LEU A 83 8.56 4.31 6.07
C LEU A 83 9.16 3.08 6.77
N LEU A 84 8.48 1.93 6.70
CA LEU A 84 8.96 0.65 7.24
C LEU A 84 10.03 0.01 6.33
N ALA A 85 9.90 0.13 5.02
CA ALA A 85 10.82 -0.47 4.06
C ALA A 85 12.21 0.19 4.08
N LEU A 86 12.30 1.51 4.32
CA LEU A 86 13.56 2.25 4.35
C LEU A 86 14.56 1.70 5.38
N PRO A 87 14.23 1.58 6.69
CA PRO A 87 15.16 1.03 7.67
C PRO A 87 15.46 -0.46 7.42
N CYS A 88 14.45 -1.23 6.96
CA CYS A 88 14.65 -2.64 6.61
C CYS A 88 15.66 -2.79 5.46
N ALA A 89 15.47 -2.07 4.37
CA ALA A 89 16.37 -2.11 3.21
C ALA A 89 17.79 -1.63 3.55
N TYR A 90 17.91 -0.58 4.36
CA TYR A 90 19.19 -0.10 4.87
C TYR A 90 19.91 -1.17 5.70
N ALA A 91 19.21 -1.82 6.62
CA ALA A 91 19.75 -2.88 7.46
C ALA A 91 20.22 -4.07 6.62
N ILE A 92 19.41 -4.52 5.66
CA ILE A 92 19.74 -5.64 4.77
C ILE A 92 20.96 -5.29 3.91
N ALA A 93 21.02 -4.08 3.34
CA ALA A 93 22.13 -3.65 2.49
C ALA A 93 23.49 -3.63 3.23
N ARG A 94 23.48 -3.44 4.56
CA ARG A 94 24.69 -3.47 5.42
C ARG A 94 25.07 -4.85 5.94
N MET A 95 24.23 -5.86 5.73
CA MET A 95 24.51 -7.23 6.17
C MET A 95 25.63 -7.87 5.33
N LYS A 96 26.28 -8.88 5.89
CA LYS A 96 27.25 -9.73 5.16
C LYS A 96 26.54 -10.41 3.97
N ARG A 97 27.21 -10.54 2.83
CA ARG A 97 26.65 -11.03 1.56
C ARG A 97 25.82 -12.31 1.69
N ARG A 98 26.25 -13.29 2.48
CA ARG A 98 25.53 -14.55 2.72
C ARG A 98 24.18 -14.35 3.41
N TRP A 99 24.12 -13.48 4.42
CA TRP A 99 22.89 -13.20 5.17
C TRP A 99 21.93 -12.32 4.40
N ARG A 100 22.45 -11.41 3.59
CA ARG A 100 21.67 -10.51 2.73
C ARG A 100 20.74 -11.30 1.80
N ALA A 101 21.28 -12.32 1.09
CA ALA A 101 20.49 -13.17 0.20
C ALA A 101 19.40 -13.96 0.95
N LEU A 102 19.73 -14.51 2.12
CA LEU A 102 18.76 -15.25 2.95
C LEU A 102 17.64 -14.34 3.46
N VAL A 103 17.96 -13.18 3.98
CA VAL A 103 16.94 -12.24 4.50
C VAL A 103 16.06 -11.71 3.36
N ALA A 104 16.64 -11.35 2.21
CA ALA A 104 15.88 -10.94 1.04
C ALA A 104 14.93 -12.05 0.54
N ALA A 105 15.38 -13.30 0.50
CA ALA A 105 14.54 -14.45 0.19
C ALA A 105 13.44 -14.67 1.23
N SER A 106 13.74 -14.50 2.52
CA SER A 106 12.77 -14.66 3.60
C SER A 106 11.63 -13.63 3.54
N ILE A 107 11.90 -12.42 3.06
CA ILE A 107 10.87 -11.39 2.85
C ILE A 107 9.87 -11.83 1.76
N MET A 108 10.32 -12.66 0.81
CA MET A 108 9.45 -13.20 -0.24
C MET A 108 8.67 -14.46 0.18
N LEU A 109 9.05 -15.13 1.28
CA LEU A 109 8.36 -16.35 1.76
C LEU A 109 6.85 -16.20 1.90
N PRO A 110 6.31 -15.09 2.47
CA PRO A 110 4.86 -14.92 2.57
C PRO A 110 4.12 -14.96 1.23
N PHE A 111 4.81 -14.67 0.10
CA PHE A 111 4.18 -14.71 -1.23
C PHE A 111 3.95 -16.14 -1.75
N TRP A 112 4.59 -17.14 -1.20
CA TRP A 112 4.36 -18.55 -1.56
C TRP A 112 3.04 -19.06 -0.98
N THR A 113 2.49 -18.38 0.01
CA THR A 113 1.16 -18.68 0.51
C THR A 113 0.08 -17.91 -0.26
N SER A 114 -1.10 -18.49 -0.39
CA SER A 114 -2.23 -17.83 -1.05
C SER A 114 -2.55 -16.48 -0.39
N PHE A 115 -2.76 -15.46 -1.22
CA PHE A 115 -3.13 -14.13 -0.75
C PHE A 115 -4.43 -14.15 0.09
N ILE A 116 -5.44 -14.90 -0.37
CA ILE A 116 -6.74 -15.02 0.31
C ILE A 116 -6.57 -15.65 1.70
N VAL A 117 -5.76 -16.71 1.80
CA VAL A 117 -5.49 -17.37 3.10
C VAL A 117 -4.86 -16.41 4.08
N ARG A 118 -3.93 -15.57 3.63
CA ARG A 118 -3.31 -14.54 4.48
C ARG A 118 -4.31 -13.51 4.97
N VAL A 119 -5.17 -13.00 4.08
CA VAL A 119 -6.21 -12.02 4.47
C VAL A 119 -7.20 -12.66 5.44
N PHE A 120 -7.55 -13.93 5.24
CA PHE A 120 -8.42 -14.67 6.14
C PHE A 120 -7.79 -14.86 7.53
N ALA A 121 -6.49 -15.19 7.57
CA ALA A 121 -5.74 -15.29 8.84
C ALA A 121 -5.76 -13.94 9.60
N TRP A 122 -5.53 -12.83 8.92
CA TRP A 122 -5.65 -11.50 9.52
C TRP A 122 -7.06 -11.21 10.03
N LYS A 123 -8.10 -11.58 9.26
CA LYS A 123 -9.49 -11.42 9.69
C LYS A 123 -9.76 -12.19 10.98
N THR A 124 -9.30 -13.43 11.08
CA THR A 124 -9.44 -14.25 12.30
C THR A 124 -8.68 -13.65 13.49
N MET A 125 -7.49 -13.11 13.26
CA MET A 125 -6.67 -12.49 14.32
C MET A 125 -7.26 -11.16 14.83
N LEU A 126 -7.91 -10.40 13.95
CA LEU A 126 -8.56 -9.11 14.26
C LEU A 126 -10.01 -9.28 14.75
N HIS A 127 -10.57 -10.49 14.67
CA HIS A 127 -11.90 -10.78 15.17
C HIS A 127 -12.04 -10.40 16.65
N PRO A 128 -13.23 -10.01 17.14
CA PRO A 128 -13.44 -9.65 18.56
C PRO A 128 -12.90 -10.68 19.56
N ASP A 129 -12.96 -11.97 19.22
CA ASP A 129 -12.39 -13.06 20.02
C ASP A 129 -10.92 -13.38 19.69
N GLY A 130 -10.31 -12.64 18.78
CA GLY A 130 -8.94 -12.83 18.33
C GLY A 130 -7.91 -12.37 19.36
N TRP A 131 -6.71 -12.97 19.32
CA TRP A 131 -5.65 -12.62 20.25
C TRP A 131 -5.12 -11.19 20.05
N LEU A 132 -5.10 -10.66 18.81
CA LEU A 132 -4.71 -9.26 18.54
C LEU A 132 -5.71 -8.26 19.14
N GLN A 133 -7.00 -8.54 19.02
CA GLN A 133 -8.04 -7.74 19.64
C GLN A 133 -7.90 -7.78 21.18
N SER A 134 -7.61 -8.94 21.75
CA SER A 134 -7.37 -9.09 23.19
C SER A 134 -6.16 -8.27 23.64
N CYS A 135 -5.05 -8.30 22.90
CA CYS A 135 -3.88 -7.46 23.15
C CYS A 135 -4.19 -5.95 23.04
N TYR A 136 -4.95 -5.56 22.03
CA TYR A 136 -5.37 -4.16 21.83
C TYR A 136 -6.25 -3.67 22.99
N LEU A 137 -7.23 -4.46 23.40
CA LEU A 137 -8.08 -4.16 24.55
C LEU A 137 -7.27 -4.12 25.85
N GLY A 138 -6.30 -5.02 26.03
CA GLY A 138 -5.36 -5.00 27.14
C GLY A 138 -4.54 -3.71 27.17
N TRP A 139 -4.04 -3.28 26.03
CA TRP A 139 -3.32 -2.01 25.90
C TRP A 139 -4.22 -0.79 26.18
N LEU A 140 -5.46 -0.78 25.68
CA LEU A 140 -6.43 0.28 25.97
C LEU A 140 -6.75 0.37 27.45
N ARG A 141 -6.96 -0.77 28.14
CA ARG A 141 -7.18 -0.83 29.58
C ARG A 141 -5.96 -0.34 30.36
N ALA A 142 -4.76 -0.76 29.97
CA ALA A 142 -3.53 -0.29 30.58
C ALA A 142 -3.33 1.23 30.41
N ARG A 143 -3.65 1.75 29.22
CA ARG A 143 -3.63 3.20 28.95
C ARG A 143 -4.65 3.95 29.80
N ALA A 144 -5.87 3.45 29.90
CA ALA A 144 -6.91 4.04 30.73
C ALA A 144 -6.51 4.06 32.21
N TRP A 145 -5.99 2.92 32.71
CA TRP A 145 -5.48 2.84 34.09
C TRP A 145 -4.32 3.82 34.33
N LEU A 146 -3.39 3.94 33.38
CA LEU A 146 -2.28 4.90 33.47
C LEU A 146 -2.79 6.34 33.45
N PHE A 147 -3.83 6.63 32.66
CA PHE A 147 -4.45 7.94 32.58
C PHE A 147 -5.15 8.29 33.90
N ASP A 148 -5.89 7.36 34.49
CA ASP A 148 -6.59 7.54 35.78
C ASP A 148 -5.62 7.73 36.95
N TRP A 149 -4.39 7.19 36.84
CA TRP A 149 -3.34 7.38 37.85
C TRP A 149 -2.69 8.78 37.76
N LEU A 150 -2.85 9.51 36.66
CA LEU A 150 -2.28 10.85 36.49
C LEU A 150 -3.03 11.90 37.35
N PRO A 151 -2.34 12.91 37.91
CA PRO A 151 -2.98 14.01 38.59
C PRO A 151 -3.99 14.74 37.69
N GLY A 152 -5.14 15.14 38.26
CA GLY A 152 -6.26 15.70 37.51
C GLY A 152 -5.91 16.91 36.60
N PHE A 153 -4.95 17.75 37.00
CA PHE A 153 -4.50 18.87 36.15
C PHE A 153 -3.80 18.41 34.87
N VAL A 154 -3.10 17.27 34.91
CA VAL A 154 -2.45 16.66 33.73
C VAL A 154 -3.49 16.01 32.84
N GLN A 155 -4.50 15.34 33.40
CA GLN A 155 -5.61 14.77 32.68
C GLN A 155 -6.36 15.86 31.88
N HIS A 156 -6.73 16.95 32.50
CA HIS A 156 -7.38 18.09 31.83
C HIS A 156 -6.49 18.70 30.75
N GLY A 157 -5.20 18.82 30.99
CA GLY A 157 -4.24 19.30 29.99
C GLY A 157 -4.19 18.40 28.75
N LEU A 158 -4.13 17.08 28.92
CA LEU A 158 -4.10 16.10 27.83
C LEU A 158 -5.42 16.08 27.02
N ILE A 159 -6.57 16.23 27.69
CA ILE A 159 -7.88 16.31 27.06
C ILE A 159 -7.97 17.60 26.21
N ASN A 160 -7.57 18.74 26.77
CA ASN A 160 -7.61 20.01 26.06
C ASN A 160 -6.65 20.09 24.86
N CYS A 161 -5.53 19.36 24.92
CA CYS A 161 -4.60 19.23 23.78
C CYS A 161 -5.04 18.19 22.74
N GLY A 162 -6.18 17.50 22.93
CA GLY A 162 -6.68 16.47 22.03
C GLY A 162 -5.86 15.18 22.02
N LEU A 163 -4.93 15.00 22.99
CA LEU A 163 -4.08 13.81 23.10
C LEU A 163 -4.76 12.67 23.86
N ALA A 164 -5.83 12.96 24.61
CA ALA A 164 -6.65 11.97 25.28
C ALA A 164 -8.13 12.30 25.10
N SER A 165 -8.97 11.27 24.93
CA SER A 165 -10.43 11.43 24.91
C SER A 165 -10.98 11.31 26.33
N ALA A 166 -11.91 12.19 26.69
CA ALA A 166 -12.58 12.22 27.99
C ALA A 166 -13.55 11.04 28.19
N SER A 167 -13.98 10.38 27.11
CA SER A 167 -14.89 9.23 27.18
C SER A 167 -14.10 7.94 27.48
N PRO A 168 -14.56 7.12 28.44
CA PRO A 168 -14.03 5.77 28.58
C PRO A 168 -14.22 5.04 27.26
N VAL A 169 -13.13 4.45 26.75
CA VAL A 169 -13.18 3.61 25.53
C VAL A 169 -14.01 2.39 25.89
N ASP A 170 -15.21 2.31 25.34
CA ASP A 170 -16.09 1.17 25.57
C ASP A 170 -15.48 -0.06 24.85
N PRO A 171 -15.02 -1.08 25.56
CA PRO A 171 -14.34 -2.23 24.95
C PRO A 171 -15.22 -2.96 23.92
N ALA A 172 -16.54 -2.85 24.06
CA ALA A 172 -17.51 -3.49 23.15
C ALA A 172 -17.62 -2.77 21.80
N SER A 173 -17.35 -1.45 21.77
CA SER A 173 -17.44 -0.63 20.56
C SER A 173 -16.09 -0.45 19.83
N SER A 174 -14.97 -0.82 20.47
CA SER A 174 -13.63 -0.62 19.93
C SER A 174 -13.09 -1.88 19.26
N THR A 175 -13.75 -2.33 18.20
CA THR A 175 -13.23 -3.41 17.34
C THR A 175 -12.26 -2.83 16.31
N ILE A 176 -11.11 -3.48 16.12
CA ILE A 176 -10.17 -3.13 15.04
C ILE A 176 -10.73 -3.65 13.72
N LEU A 177 -11.39 -4.81 13.73
CA LEU A 177 -12.09 -5.36 12.57
C LEU A 177 -13.17 -4.38 12.12
N ASP A 178 -13.45 -4.34 10.83
CA ASP A 178 -14.41 -3.43 10.18
C ASP A 178 -14.03 -1.94 10.28
N SER A 179 -12.74 -1.66 10.40
CA SER A 179 -12.20 -0.29 10.45
C SER A 179 -11.23 0.02 9.31
N GLU A 180 -11.07 1.30 8.99
CA GLU A 180 -10.04 1.75 8.05
C GLU A 180 -8.63 1.36 8.50
N ALA A 181 -8.37 1.34 9.81
CA ALA A 181 -7.09 0.95 10.38
C ALA A 181 -6.74 -0.51 10.07
N ALA A 182 -7.72 -1.43 10.17
CA ALA A 182 -7.52 -2.83 9.78
C ALA A 182 -7.12 -2.95 8.31
N VAL A 183 -7.82 -2.23 7.42
CA VAL A 183 -7.51 -2.21 5.98
C VAL A 183 -6.10 -1.70 5.74
N ILE A 184 -5.69 -0.61 6.38
CA ILE A 184 -4.35 -0.02 6.22
C ILE A 184 -3.28 -0.98 6.72
N ILE A 185 -3.42 -1.53 7.94
CA ILE A 185 -2.42 -2.44 8.53
C ILE A 185 -2.20 -3.68 7.66
N VAL A 186 -3.29 -4.32 7.23
CA VAL A 186 -3.19 -5.55 6.43
C VAL A 186 -2.71 -5.27 5.02
N SER A 187 -3.07 -4.11 4.44
CA SER A 187 -2.55 -3.67 3.14
C SER A 187 -1.05 -3.37 3.21
N VAL A 188 -0.60 -2.66 4.24
CA VAL A 188 0.84 -2.39 4.49
C VAL A 188 1.59 -3.71 4.61
N TYR A 189 1.13 -4.64 5.45
CA TYR A 189 1.74 -5.96 5.58
C TYR A 189 1.83 -6.68 4.23
N SER A 190 0.74 -6.67 3.46
CA SER A 190 0.66 -7.39 2.18
C SER A 190 1.53 -6.78 1.09
N LEU A 191 1.73 -5.45 1.10
CA LEU A 191 2.48 -4.73 0.08
C LEU A 191 3.93 -4.38 0.51
N LEU A 192 4.28 -4.60 1.78
CA LEU A 192 5.61 -4.29 2.32
C LEU A 192 6.77 -4.90 1.53
N PRO A 193 6.74 -6.17 1.08
CA PRO A 193 7.81 -6.73 0.26
C PRO A 193 8.01 -6.01 -1.08
N PHE A 194 6.93 -5.50 -1.69
CA PHE A 194 7.02 -4.70 -2.92
C PHE A 194 7.65 -3.33 -2.67
N ALA A 195 7.58 -2.80 -1.43
CA ALA A 195 8.32 -1.62 -1.05
C ALA A 195 9.79 -1.91 -0.77
N ILE A 196 10.09 -3.01 -0.05
CA ILE A 196 11.46 -3.32 0.40
C ILE A 196 12.37 -3.64 -0.78
N MET A 197 11.91 -4.42 -1.76
CA MET A 197 12.77 -4.92 -2.83
C MET A 197 13.38 -3.84 -3.72
N PRO A 198 12.64 -2.87 -4.28
CA PRO A 198 13.25 -1.83 -5.10
C PRO A 198 14.14 -0.89 -4.28
N ILE A 199 13.77 -0.61 -3.02
CA ILE A 199 14.60 0.20 -2.11
C ILE A 199 15.88 -0.54 -1.77
N TYR A 200 15.81 -1.84 -1.47
CA TYR A 200 16.97 -2.68 -1.20
C TYR A 200 17.90 -2.76 -2.41
N THR A 201 17.37 -2.97 -3.62
CA THR A 201 18.18 -3.03 -4.85
C THR A 201 18.93 -1.72 -5.11
N ALA A 202 18.31 -0.57 -4.82
CA ALA A 202 18.96 0.72 -4.89
C ALA A 202 19.99 0.92 -3.77
N ALA A 203 19.68 0.47 -2.55
CA ALA A 203 20.57 0.53 -1.40
C ALA A 203 21.81 -0.38 -1.55
N GLU A 204 21.66 -1.51 -2.23
CA GLU A 204 22.79 -2.42 -2.52
C GLU A 204 23.84 -1.79 -3.44
N LYS A 205 23.39 -0.93 -4.36
CA LYS A 205 24.26 -0.20 -5.29
C LYS A 205 24.81 1.10 -4.71
N PHE A 206 24.32 1.50 -3.53
CA PHE A 206 24.72 2.74 -2.88
C PHE A 206 26.13 2.61 -2.27
N ASP A 207 26.97 3.62 -2.49
CA ASP A 207 28.30 3.69 -1.88
C ASP A 207 28.22 4.17 -0.43
N PHE A 208 28.38 3.23 0.50
CA PHE A 208 28.33 3.50 1.93
C PHE A 208 29.52 4.32 2.45
N SER A 209 30.63 4.45 1.70
CA SER A 209 31.77 5.31 2.06
C SER A 209 31.36 6.77 2.19
N LEU A 210 30.33 7.21 1.44
CA LEU A 210 29.76 8.56 1.55
C LEU A 210 29.17 8.83 2.94
N LEU A 211 28.59 7.79 3.58
CA LEU A 211 28.06 7.94 4.95
C LEU A 211 29.20 7.99 6.00
N GLU A 212 30.30 7.28 5.74
CA GLU A 212 31.48 7.29 6.60
C GLU A 212 32.15 8.65 6.50
N ALA A 213 32.41 9.15 5.29
CA ALA A 213 32.94 10.48 5.07
C ALA A 213 32.13 11.61 5.71
N ALA A 214 30.80 11.48 5.65
CA ALA A 214 29.93 12.45 6.32
C ALA A 214 30.05 12.40 7.84
N ARG A 215 30.27 11.23 8.43
CA ARG A 215 30.47 11.07 9.87
C ARG A 215 31.81 11.65 10.30
N ASP A 216 32.84 11.47 9.48
CA ASP A 216 34.18 12.06 9.71
C ASP A 216 34.12 13.61 9.73
N LEU A 217 33.18 14.17 8.93
CA LEU A 217 32.86 15.61 8.94
C LEU A 217 31.91 16.03 10.08
N GLY A 218 31.64 15.15 11.05
CA GLY A 218 30.83 15.45 12.23
C GLY A 218 29.33 15.27 12.05
N ALA A 219 28.84 14.70 10.93
CA ALA A 219 27.42 14.45 10.74
C ALA A 219 26.91 13.34 11.66
N ARG A 220 25.80 13.61 12.40
CA ARG A 220 25.10 12.59 13.19
C ARG A 220 24.50 11.51 12.26
N GLY A 221 24.46 10.26 12.74
CA GLY A 221 24.01 9.12 11.94
C GLY A 221 22.63 9.29 11.27
N PHE A 222 21.66 9.87 11.98
CA PHE A 222 20.33 10.18 11.43
C PHE A 222 20.37 11.29 10.37
N TYR A 223 21.22 12.29 10.55
CA TYR A 223 21.42 13.37 9.57
C TYR A 223 22.01 12.82 8.27
N ALA A 224 23.07 12.00 8.37
CA ALA A 224 23.68 11.32 7.22
C ALA A 224 22.70 10.40 6.50
N PHE A 225 21.89 9.62 7.24
CA PHE A 225 20.81 8.79 6.67
C PHE A 225 19.81 9.63 5.87
N ARG A 226 19.29 10.72 6.45
CA ARG A 226 18.27 11.54 5.80
C ARG A 226 18.79 12.36 4.63
N LYS A 227 20.01 12.91 4.74
CA LYS A 227 20.56 13.89 3.77
C LYS A 227 21.42 13.27 2.68
N ILE A 228 21.95 12.07 2.88
CA ILE A 228 22.86 11.41 1.94
C ILE A 228 22.26 10.11 1.43
N PHE A 229 21.83 9.21 2.34
CA PHE A 229 21.32 7.91 1.93
C PHE A 229 19.98 8.01 1.20
N ILE A 230 18.96 8.67 1.78
CA ILE A 230 17.63 8.79 1.15
C ILE A 230 17.71 9.42 -0.24
N PRO A 231 18.39 10.56 -0.46
CA PRO A 231 18.55 11.12 -1.80
C PRO A 231 19.36 10.22 -2.75
N GLY A 232 20.35 9.49 -2.22
CA GLY A 232 21.17 8.56 -3.01
C GLY A 232 20.38 7.37 -3.58
N ILE A 233 19.34 6.93 -2.88
CA ILE A 233 18.48 5.82 -3.30
C ILE A 233 17.14 6.25 -3.87
N ARG A 234 16.98 7.53 -4.25
CA ARG A 234 15.69 8.12 -4.69
C ARG A 234 14.98 7.32 -5.79
N GLN A 235 15.73 6.75 -6.75
CA GLN A 235 15.14 5.93 -7.82
C GLN A 235 14.46 4.67 -7.26
N GLY A 236 15.08 4.01 -6.26
CA GLY A 236 14.46 2.88 -5.57
C GLY A 236 13.20 3.27 -4.81
N ILE A 237 13.19 4.46 -4.18
CA ILE A 237 12.02 4.97 -3.48
C ILE A 237 10.88 5.25 -4.46
N VAL A 238 11.15 5.92 -5.58
CA VAL A 238 10.13 6.19 -6.61
C VAL A 238 9.56 4.89 -7.17
N SER A 239 10.41 3.90 -7.46
CA SER A 239 9.96 2.58 -7.91
C SER A 239 9.09 1.88 -6.85
N ALA A 240 9.46 1.98 -5.57
CA ALA A 240 8.68 1.44 -4.47
C ALA A 240 7.31 2.12 -4.33
N VAL A 241 7.26 3.46 -4.47
CA VAL A 241 5.99 4.22 -4.49
C VAL A 241 5.05 3.66 -5.55
N LEU A 242 5.52 3.51 -6.79
CA LEU A 242 4.69 3.01 -7.88
C LEU A 242 4.27 1.56 -7.66
N MET A 243 5.18 0.70 -7.18
CA MET A 243 4.91 -0.71 -6.93
C MET A 243 3.93 -0.97 -5.78
N VAL A 244 3.79 -0.03 -4.85
CA VAL A 244 2.84 -0.14 -3.73
C VAL A 244 1.55 0.61 -4.03
N PHE A 245 1.63 1.83 -4.57
CA PHE A 245 0.47 2.69 -4.77
C PHE A 245 -0.51 2.16 -5.81
N ILE A 246 0.01 1.64 -6.95
CA ILE A 246 -0.86 1.13 -8.02
C ILE A 246 -1.68 -0.09 -7.56
N PRO A 247 -1.10 -1.14 -6.94
CA PRO A 247 -1.88 -2.25 -6.40
C PRO A 247 -2.79 -1.84 -5.23
N ALA A 248 -2.40 -0.84 -4.43
CA ALA A 248 -3.23 -0.35 -3.33
C ALA A 248 -4.54 0.28 -3.83
N ILE A 249 -4.50 1.08 -4.90
CA ILE A 249 -5.71 1.66 -5.52
C ILE A 249 -6.63 0.56 -6.06
N GLY A 250 -6.06 -0.48 -6.69
CA GLY A 250 -6.82 -1.59 -7.27
C GLY A 250 -7.26 -2.66 -6.25
N SER A 251 -6.90 -2.53 -4.98
CA SER A 251 -7.23 -3.51 -3.96
C SER A 251 -8.74 -3.53 -3.68
N TYR A 252 -9.34 -4.74 -3.71
CA TYR A 252 -10.74 -4.92 -3.32
C TYR A 252 -10.93 -6.00 -2.24
N VAL A 253 -10.07 -7.03 -2.21
CA VAL A 253 -10.24 -8.17 -1.29
C VAL A 253 -10.05 -7.75 0.16
N ILE A 254 -9.01 -6.96 0.45
CA ILE A 254 -8.70 -6.52 1.82
C ILE A 254 -9.82 -5.62 2.38
N PRO A 255 -10.26 -4.54 1.68
CA PRO A 255 -11.37 -3.73 2.15
C PRO A 255 -12.68 -4.51 2.25
N GLN A 256 -12.95 -5.44 1.31
CA GLN A 256 -14.15 -6.27 1.34
C GLN A 256 -14.24 -7.18 2.56
N MET A 257 -13.09 -7.70 3.03
CA MET A 257 -13.04 -8.65 4.15
C MET A 257 -12.86 -8.00 5.51
N LEU A 258 -12.27 -6.80 5.57
CA LEU A 258 -11.79 -6.18 6.80
C LEU A 258 -12.30 -4.75 7.00
N GLY A 259 -12.89 -4.13 5.99
CA GLY A 259 -13.26 -2.71 6.00
C GLY A 259 -14.68 -2.39 6.45
N GLY A 260 -15.50 -3.41 6.68
CA GLY A 260 -16.91 -3.22 7.06
C GLY A 260 -17.70 -2.42 6.02
N THR A 261 -18.81 -1.83 6.47
CA THR A 261 -19.70 -1.01 5.63
C THR A 261 -19.12 0.37 5.31
N ASP A 262 -18.26 0.88 6.18
CA ASP A 262 -17.77 2.25 6.09
C ASP A 262 -16.52 2.41 5.21
N CYS A 263 -15.83 1.32 4.90
CA CYS A 263 -14.60 1.32 4.11
C CYS A 263 -14.77 0.73 2.71
N ILE A 264 -15.75 1.27 1.95
CA ILE A 264 -15.93 0.90 0.54
C ILE A 264 -14.94 1.69 -0.31
N LEU A 265 -14.04 0.97 -1.01
CA LEU A 265 -13.11 1.53 -1.97
C LEU A 265 -13.61 1.33 -3.40
N ILE A 266 -12.95 2.00 -4.36
CA ILE A 266 -13.36 1.93 -5.76
C ILE A 266 -13.36 0.49 -6.30
N GLY A 267 -12.37 -0.32 -5.90
CA GLY A 267 -12.29 -1.74 -6.27
C GLY A 267 -13.52 -2.54 -5.79
N ASN A 268 -14.00 -2.27 -4.57
CA ASN A 268 -15.21 -2.89 -4.02
C ASN A 268 -16.47 -2.48 -4.79
N LYS A 269 -16.58 -1.18 -5.12
CA LYS A 269 -17.73 -0.66 -5.88
C LYS A 269 -17.79 -1.28 -7.28
N ILE A 270 -16.64 -1.40 -7.95
CA ILE A 270 -16.54 -2.08 -9.26
C ILE A 270 -16.94 -3.56 -9.14
N PHE A 271 -16.40 -4.26 -8.12
CA PHE A 271 -16.71 -5.68 -7.89
C PHE A 271 -18.21 -5.89 -7.62
N MET A 272 -18.83 -5.11 -6.72
CA MET A 272 -20.25 -5.20 -6.43
C MET A 272 -21.12 -4.98 -7.69
N ARG A 273 -20.72 -4.03 -8.54
CA ARG A 273 -21.47 -3.74 -9.76
C ARG A 273 -21.28 -4.79 -10.86
N ALA A 274 -20.12 -5.45 -10.89
CA ALA A 274 -19.89 -6.56 -11.81
C ALA A 274 -20.63 -7.85 -11.43
N MET A 275 -21.09 -7.97 -10.18
CA MET A 275 -21.83 -9.12 -9.66
C MET A 275 -23.36 -8.93 -9.68
N GLN A 276 -23.85 -7.71 -9.92
CA GLN A 276 -25.26 -7.38 -10.14
C GLN A 276 -25.66 -7.50 -11.61
#